data_d444184899046638c99ce57f3402c4c5
#
_entry.id   d444184899046638c99ce57f3402c4c5
#
_cell.length_a   1.000
_cell.length_b   1.000
_cell.length_c   1.000
_cell.angle_alpha   90.00
_cell.angle_beta   90.00
_cell.angle_gamma   90.00
#
_symmetry.space_group_name_H-M   'P 1'
#
loop_
_entity.id
_entity.type
_entity.pdbx_description
1 polymer ?
#
loop_
_entity_poly.entity_id
_entity_poly.type
_entity_poly.pdbx_seq_one_letter_code
_entity_poly.pdbx_strand_id
1 'polypeptide(L)'
;MHLRTRLFASLLLFLAAPAALPAADRPYLPPEVERVLAQRRIPGTSLSIFVREIGRDEPLVSYNAGVPRNPASTMKVVTTFAALELLGPAYTWRTRAYAAGPVRDQVLDGHLVLEGGGDPFMSADRWWGFVNGLRQVGIERIAGDVVIDNTLFAPQGDDRAAFDNRPYRTYNVLPDALIVNFQSVNVTVVPDAAAGAVRARVNPWPANLTVENSVQLERGPCRRGAGGVVVAMPEGPAGNVLSVAGR
;
A
#
# COMPACT_ATOMS: atom_id res chain seq x y z
N MET A 1 13.21 67.78 -60.74
CA MET A 1 11.95 67.75 -60.01
C MET A 1 12.05 66.54 -59.03
N HIS A 2 12.52 66.85 -57.80
CA HIS A 2 12.86 65.80 -56.82
C HIS A 2 11.80 65.74 -55.73
N LEU A 3 11.08 64.60 -55.69
CA LEU A 3 10.09 64.31 -54.67
C LEU A 3 10.78 63.58 -53.48
N ARG A 4 10.89 64.25 -52.34
CA ARG A 4 11.45 63.65 -51.11
C ARG A 4 10.35 62.96 -50.32
N THR A 5 10.40 61.64 -50.28
CA THR A 5 9.54 60.80 -49.43
C THR A 5 10.08 60.82 -47.98
N ARG A 6 9.31 61.32 -47.05
CA ARG A 6 9.62 61.27 -45.61
C ARG A 6 9.02 60.01 -45.04
N LEU A 7 9.88 59.06 -44.58
CA LEU A 7 9.45 57.91 -43.78
C LEU A 7 9.23 58.39 -42.33
N PHE A 8 8.01 58.24 -41.87
CA PHE A 8 7.67 58.33 -40.45
C PHE A 8 7.89 56.94 -39.81
N ALA A 9 8.93 56.80 -38.99
CA ALA A 9 9.13 55.62 -38.18
C ALA A 9 8.32 55.80 -36.88
N SER A 10 7.17 55.08 -36.79
CA SER A 10 6.39 55.03 -35.57
C SER A 10 7.07 54.02 -34.59
N LEU A 11 7.67 54.53 -33.53
CA LEU A 11 8.24 53.75 -32.43
C LEU A 11 7.08 53.28 -31.53
N LEU A 12 6.62 52.04 -31.67
CA LEU A 12 5.67 51.38 -30.78
C LEU A 12 6.43 51.03 -29.47
N LEU A 13 6.22 51.82 -28.45
CA LEU A 13 6.68 51.51 -27.08
C LEU A 13 5.75 50.42 -26.50
N PHE A 14 6.19 49.17 -26.50
CA PHE A 14 5.53 48.10 -25.73
C PHE A 14 5.78 48.37 -24.24
N LEU A 15 4.77 48.91 -23.56
CA LEU A 15 4.71 48.87 -22.11
C LEU A 15 4.47 47.39 -21.71
N ALA A 16 5.52 46.67 -21.37
CA ALA A 16 5.40 45.41 -20.67
C ALA A 16 4.80 45.70 -19.28
N ALA A 17 3.52 45.33 -19.12
CA ALA A 17 2.93 45.31 -17.80
C ALA A 17 3.77 44.37 -16.92
N PRO A 18 4.16 44.75 -15.71
CA PRO A 18 4.85 43.83 -14.82
C PRO A 18 3.92 42.66 -14.56
N ALA A 19 4.36 41.45 -14.97
CA ALA A 19 3.69 40.23 -14.56
C ALA A 19 3.64 40.23 -13.05
N ALA A 20 2.46 40.28 -12.47
CA ALA A 20 2.28 40.13 -11.04
C ALA A 20 2.90 38.77 -10.67
N LEU A 21 4.06 38.84 -10.03
CA LEU A 21 4.65 37.67 -9.37
C LEU A 21 3.54 37.09 -8.44
N PRO A 22 3.30 35.79 -8.44
CA PRO A 22 2.38 35.22 -7.49
C PRO A 22 2.78 35.68 -6.10
N ALA A 23 1.81 36.11 -5.30
CA ALA A 23 2.04 36.63 -3.94
C ALA A 23 2.98 35.64 -3.23
N ALA A 24 4.18 36.13 -2.93
CA ALA A 24 5.19 35.31 -2.27
C ALA A 24 4.54 34.73 -1.01
N ASP A 25 4.56 33.41 -0.92
CA ASP A 25 4.14 32.64 0.25
C ASP A 25 4.79 33.32 1.48
N ARG A 26 4.05 34.18 2.18
CA ARG A 26 4.57 34.82 3.38
C ARG A 26 4.65 33.74 4.42
N PRO A 27 5.85 33.37 4.88
CA PRO A 27 6.03 32.31 5.85
C PRO A 27 5.44 32.73 7.19
N TYR A 28 4.12 32.64 7.32
CA TYR A 28 3.43 32.92 8.57
C TYR A 28 3.13 31.62 9.28
N LEU A 29 3.77 31.43 10.42
CA LEU A 29 3.40 30.37 11.37
C LEU A 29 2.71 31.01 12.57
N PRO A 30 1.62 30.39 13.07
CA PRO A 30 1.07 30.75 14.37
C PRO A 30 2.15 30.65 15.45
N PRO A 31 2.24 31.62 16.38
CA PRO A 31 3.29 31.63 17.40
C PRO A 31 3.37 30.35 18.25
N GLU A 32 2.24 29.70 18.46
CA GLU A 32 2.14 28.45 19.19
C GLU A 32 2.89 27.32 18.44
N VAL A 33 2.77 27.29 17.12
CA VAL A 33 3.45 26.29 16.27
C VAL A 33 4.96 26.56 16.28
N GLU A 34 5.38 27.83 16.13
CA GLU A 34 6.80 28.21 16.21
C GLU A 34 7.43 27.78 17.53
N ARG A 35 6.73 28.04 18.63
CA ARG A 35 7.17 27.65 19.97
C ARG A 35 7.35 26.13 20.10
N VAL A 36 6.41 25.34 19.59
CA VAL A 36 6.51 23.87 19.64
C VAL A 36 7.66 23.37 18.77
N LEU A 37 7.86 23.92 17.58
CA LEU A 37 8.99 23.57 16.72
C LEU A 37 10.31 23.85 17.42
N ALA A 38 10.44 25.02 18.05
CA ALA A 38 11.64 25.39 18.79
C ALA A 38 11.90 24.47 19.98
N GLN A 39 10.87 24.17 20.78
CA GLN A 39 10.97 23.26 21.92
C GLN A 39 11.38 21.84 21.50
N ARG A 40 10.90 21.35 20.36
CA ARG A 40 11.21 20.02 19.83
C ARG A 40 12.45 20.00 18.95
N ARG A 41 13.10 21.14 18.73
CA ARG A 41 14.26 21.30 17.84
C ARG A 41 13.97 20.80 16.42
N ILE A 42 12.74 21.04 15.93
CA ILE A 42 12.33 20.69 14.58
C ILE A 42 12.59 21.91 13.68
N PRO A 43 13.41 21.78 12.64
CA PRO A 43 13.64 22.89 11.69
C PRO A 43 12.33 23.29 11.00
N GLY A 44 12.07 24.59 10.87
CA GLY A 44 10.90 25.09 10.15
C GLY A 44 10.84 24.61 8.69
N THR A 45 11.99 24.34 8.07
CA THR A 45 12.08 23.75 6.73
C THR A 45 11.50 22.34 6.64
N SER A 46 11.33 21.65 7.76
CA SER A 46 10.73 20.31 7.82
C SER A 46 9.19 20.32 7.81
N LEU A 47 8.59 21.50 7.90
CA LEU A 47 7.14 21.68 8.00
C LEU A 47 6.60 22.39 6.76
N SER A 48 5.43 21.95 6.29
CA SER A 48 4.58 22.69 5.34
C SER A 48 3.16 22.71 5.90
N ILE A 49 2.53 23.87 5.85
CA ILE A 49 1.14 24.05 6.28
C ILE A 49 0.38 24.84 5.23
N PHE A 50 -0.80 24.35 4.88
CA PHE A 50 -1.77 25.08 4.08
C PHE A 50 -3.15 24.90 4.70
N VAL A 51 -3.74 26.00 5.15
CA VAL A 51 -5.08 26.01 5.74
C VAL A 51 -5.92 27.02 4.99
N ARG A 52 -7.03 26.56 4.43
CA ARG A 52 -7.98 27.38 3.68
C ARG A 52 -9.41 27.06 4.09
N GLU A 53 -10.21 28.08 4.27
CA GLU A 53 -11.65 27.93 4.48
C GLU A 53 -12.31 27.52 3.16
N ILE A 54 -13.25 26.56 3.21
CA ILE A 54 -14.00 26.14 2.02
C ILE A 54 -14.79 27.32 1.48
N GLY A 55 -14.64 27.57 0.16
CA GLY A 55 -15.31 28.71 -0.50
C GLY A 55 -14.56 30.03 -0.43
N ARG A 56 -13.38 30.07 0.16
CA ARG A 56 -12.47 31.24 0.11
C ARG A 56 -11.23 30.93 -0.71
N ASP A 57 -10.76 31.91 -1.47
CA ASP A 57 -9.53 31.76 -2.27
C ASP A 57 -8.27 32.01 -1.43
N GLU A 58 -8.34 32.94 -0.47
CA GLU A 58 -7.21 33.28 0.38
C GLU A 58 -6.99 32.26 1.51
N PRO A 59 -5.77 31.73 1.67
CA PRO A 59 -5.47 30.84 2.76
C PRO A 59 -5.41 31.58 4.13
N LEU A 60 -5.86 30.92 5.18
CA LEU A 60 -5.70 31.37 6.56
C LEU A 60 -4.25 31.22 7.02
N VAL A 61 -3.60 30.14 6.60
CA VAL A 61 -2.19 29.86 6.86
C VAL A 61 -1.58 29.27 5.58
N SER A 62 -0.46 29.81 5.16
CA SER A 62 0.37 29.30 4.08
C SER A 62 1.82 29.37 4.51
N TYR A 63 2.43 28.22 4.75
CA TYR A 63 3.81 28.11 5.17
C TYR A 63 4.49 26.97 4.44
N ASN A 64 5.50 27.28 3.63
CA ASN A 64 6.19 26.31 2.76
C ASN A 64 5.19 25.45 1.93
N ALA A 65 4.04 25.99 1.57
CA ALA A 65 2.95 25.24 0.93
C ALA A 65 3.33 24.75 -0.47
N GLY A 66 4.23 25.46 -1.17
CA GLY A 66 4.76 25.07 -2.47
C GLY A 66 5.91 24.06 -2.41
N VAL A 67 6.39 23.68 -1.22
CA VAL A 67 7.49 22.71 -1.09
C VAL A 67 6.97 21.29 -1.25
N PRO A 68 7.43 20.52 -2.25
CA PRO A 68 7.03 19.12 -2.42
C PRO A 68 7.36 18.30 -1.18
N ARG A 69 6.36 17.52 -0.71
CA ARG A 69 6.49 16.63 0.45
C ARG A 69 6.02 15.24 0.09
N ASN A 70 6.64 14.24 0.72
CA ASN A 70 6.09 12.89 0.65
C ASN A 70 4.79 12.84 1.48
N PRO A 71 3.63 12.62 0.86
CA PRO A 71 2.35 12.62 1.57
C PRO A 71 2.13 11.37 2.43
N ALA A 72 2.98 10.36 2.30
CA ALA A 72 2.81 9.07 2.94
C ALA A 72 1.36 8.54 2.76
N SER A 73 0.72 8.05 3.81
CA SER A 73 -0.66 7.53 3.74
C SER A 73 -1.74 8.59 3.43
N THR A 74 -1.41 9.88 3.48
CA THR A 74 -2.36 10.92 3.05
C THR A 74 -2.68 10.82 1.56
N MET A 75 -1.77 10.22 0.76
CA MET A 75 -2.04 9.90 -0.66
C MET A 75 -3.30 9.06 -0.85
N LYS A 76 -3.70 8.25 0.14
CA LYS A 76 -4.91 7.43 0.05
C LYS A 76 -6.19 8.26 -0.15
N VAL A 77 -6.21 9.49 0.36
CA VAL A 77 -7.33 10.42 0.14
C VAL A 77 -7.47 10.74 -1.34
N VAL A 78 -6.35 11.07 -2.00
CA VAL A 78 -6.34 11.38 -3.45
C VAL A 78 -6.69 10.13 -4.26
N THR A 79 -6.12 8.98 -3.93
CA THR A 79 -6.41 7.71 -4.62
C THR A 79 -7.87 7.32 -4.48
N THR A 80 -8.45 7.45 -3.28
CA THR A 80 -9.86 7.11 -3.03
C THR A 80 -10.79 8.08 -3.75
N PHE A 81 -10.47 9.37 -3.72
CA PHE A 81 -11.23 10.39 -4.44
C PHE A 81 -11.24 10.09 -5.96
N ALA A 82 -10.07 9.86 -6.54
CA ALA A 82 -9.95 9.52 -7.96
C ALA A 82 -10.72 8.23 -8.32
N ALA A 83 -10.65 7.21 -7.46
CA ALA A 83 -11.40 5.97 -7.66
C ALA A 83 -12.92 6.21 -7.63
N LEU A 84 -13.43 7.00 -6.70
CA LEU A 84 -14.85 7.33 -6.63
C LEU A 84 -15.32 8.17 -7.83
N GLU A 85 -14.52 9.12 -8.28
CA GLU A 85 -14.83 9.94 -9.47
C GLU A 85 -14.82 9.12 -10.76
N LEU A 86 -13.86 8.21 -10.94
CA LEU A 86 -13.68 7.47 -12.19
C LEU A 86 -14.54 6.21 -12.25
N LEU A 87 -14.71 5.49 -11.15
CA LEU A 87 -15.37 4.20 -11.09
C LEU A 87 -16.78 4.29 -10.49
N GLY A 88 -17.04 5.31 -9.69
CA GLY A 88 -18.28 5.47 -8.94
C GLY A 88 -18.34 4.62 -7.67
N PRO A 89 -19.27 4.93 -6.75
CA PRO A 89 -19.36 4.25 -5.44
C PRO A 89 -19.89 2.82 -5.52
N ALA A 90 -20.51 2.44 -6.64
CA ALA A 90 -21.07 1.09 -6.84
C ALA A 90 -20.10 0.13 -7.55
N TYR A 91 -18.88 0.56 -7.84
CA TYR A 91 -17.90 -0.30 -8.48
C TYR A 91 -17.51 -1.47 -7.56
N THR A 92 -17.43 -2.67 -8.14
CA THR A 92 -17.02 -3.89 -7.45
C THR A 92 -15.95 -4.62 -8.25
N TRP A 93 -14.92 -5.08 -7.55
CA TRP A 93 -13.92 -5.99 -8.12
C TRP A 93 -14.51 -7.39 -8.27
N ARG A 94 -14.03 -8.13 -9.26
CA ARG A 94 -14.52 -9.50 -9.52
C ARG A 94 -13.34 -10.45 -9.67
N THR A 95 -13.23 -11.39 -8.77
CA THR A 95 -12.40 -12.59 -8.96
C THR A 95 -13.26 -13.68 -9.57
N ARG A 96 -12.79 -14.33 -10.63
CA ARG A 96 -13.55 -15.34 -11.36
C ARG A 96 -12.83 -16.68 -11.33
N ALA A 97 -13.61 -17.75 -11.39
CA ALA A 97 -13.10 -19.09 -11.56
C ALA A 97 -13.72 -19.73 -12.79
N TYR A 98 -12.90 -20.36 -13.60
CA TYR A 98 -13.34 -21.06 -14.80
C TYR A 98 -12.92 -22.54 -14.73
N ALA A 99 -13.86 -23.44 -14.96
CA ALA A 99 -13.60 -24.85 -15.09
C ALA A 99 -13.15 -25.14 -16.54
N ALA A 100 -11.89 -25.47 -16.73
CA ALA A 100 -11.34 -25.87 -18.01
C ALA A 100 -11.40 -27.40 -18.15
N GLY A 101 -12.60 -27.92 -18.20
CA GLY A 101 -12.91 -29.36 -18.32
C GLY A 101 -14.30 -29.67 -17.77
N PRO A 102 -14.78 -30.88 -17.98
CA PRO A 102 -16.07 -31.34 -17.46
C PRO A 102 -15.99 -31.60 -15.95
N VAL A 103 -17.12 -31.36 -15.26
CA VAL A 103 -17.28 -31.74 -13.85
C VAL A 103 -18.13 -32.99 -13.80
N ARG A 104 -17.60 -34.08 -13.22
CA ARG A 104 -18.28 -35.37 -13.05
C ARG A 104 -17.99 -35.90 -11.64
N ASP A 105 -18.99 -36.38 -10.96
CA ASP A 105 -18.85 -36.94 -9.61
C ASP A 105 -18.06 -36.02 -8.67
N GLN A 106 -18.37 -34.72 -8.74
CA GLN A 106 -17.71 -33.63 -7.95
C GLN A 106 -16.22 -33.43 -8.28
N VAL A 107 -15.72 -34.02 -9.37
CA VAL A 107 -14.35 -33.86 -9.84
C VAL A 107 -14.34 -33.00 -11.10
N LEU A 108 -13.58 -31.93 -11.10
CA LEU A 108 -13.22 -31.21 -12.31
C LEU A 108 -12.13 -32.02 -13.02
N ASP A 109 -12.48 -32.66 -14.15
CA ASP A 109 -11.55 -33.36 -15.02
C ASP A 109 -10.86 -32.35 -15.97
N GLY A 110 -9.92 -31.60 -15.42
CA GLY A 110 -9.24 -30.50 -16.08
C GLY A 110 -8.65 -29.51 -15.09
N HIS A 111 -8.32 -28.30 -15.57
CA HIS A 111 -7.73 -27.23 -14.80
C HIS A 111 -8.80 -26.29 -14.23
N LEU A 112 -8.52 -25.73 -13.05
CA LEU A 112 -9.26 -24.59 -12.52
C LEU A 112 -8.48 -23.32 -12.80
N VAL A 113 -9.03 -22.40 -13.61
CA VAL A 113 -8.41 -21.11 -13.88
C VAL A 113 -9.01 -20.06 -12.95
N LEU A 114 -8.17 -19.37 -12.20
CA LEU A 114 -8.53 -18.27 -11.31
C LEU A 114 -8.08 -16.96 -11.92
N GLU A 115 -9.03 -16.15 -12.37
CA GLU A 115 -8.77 -14.80 -12.92
C GLU A 115 -8.85 -13.76 -11.79
N GLY A 116 -7.73 -13.09 -11.56
CA GLY A 116 -7.64 -11.99 -10.61
C GLY A 116 -8.25 -10.70 -11.15
N GLY A 117 -9.15 -10.09 -10.42
CA GLY A 117 -9.82 -8.83 -10.77
C GLY A 117 -9.25 -7.61 -10.07
N GLY A 118 -8.09 -7.72 -9.43
CA GLY A 118 -7.47 -6.61 -8.71
C GLY A 118 -8.16 -6.23 -7.39
N ASP A 119 -8.93 -7.16 -6.78
CA ASP A 119 -9.58 -6.89 -5.49
C ASP A 119 -8.52 -6.68 -4.39
N PRO A 120 -8.37 -5.46 -3.85
CA PRO A 120 -7.39 -5.16 -2.82
C PRO A 120 -7.77 -5.72 -1.45
N PHE A 121 -8.99 -6.26 -1.31
CA PHE A 121 -9.55 -6.69 -0.03
C PHE A 121 -10.09 -8.13 -0.06
N MET A 122 -9.43 -9.03 -0.79
CA MET A 122 -9.69 -10.46 -0.72
C MET A 122 -9.11 -11.02 0.58
N SER A 123 -9.83 -10.82 1.70
CA SER A 123 -9.47 -11.35 3.01
C SER A 123 -9.60 -12.87 3.09
N ALA A 124 -9.08 -13.50 4.15
CA ALA A 124 -9.13 -14.94 4.31
C ALA A 124 -10.57 -15.49 4.36
N ASP A 125 -11.50 -14.76 4.98
CA ASP A 125 -12.92 -15.12 5.05
C ASP A 125 -13.62 -14.98 3.70
N ARG A 126 -13.32 -13.93 2.91
CA ARG A 126 -13.81 -13.79 1.54
C ARG A 126 -13.27 -14.89 0.63
N TRP A 127 -12.00 -15.21 0.76
CA TRP A 127 -11.39 -16.32 0.05
C TRP A 127 -12.03 -17.66 0.41
N TRP A 128 -12.28 -17.90 1.69
CA TRP A 128 -13.00 -19.07 2.13
C TRP A 128 -14.41 -19.15 1.51
N GLY A 129 -15.14 -18.04 1.50
CA GLY A 129 -16.45 -17.95 0.85
C GLY A 129 -16.38 -18.25 -0.64
N PHE A 130 -15.36 -17.73 -1.34
CA PHE A 130 -15.13 -18.01 -2.76
C PHE A 130 -14.85 -19.49 -3.01
N VAL A 131 -13.97 -20.12 -2.24
CA VAL A 131 -13.67 -21.56 -2.35
C VAL A 131 -14.88 -22.41 -2.00
N ASN A 132 -15.65 -22.02 -0.98
CA ASN A 132 -16.89 -22.70 -0.65
C ASN A 132 -17.93 -22.60 -1.79
N GLY A 133 -17.97 -21.48 -2.50
CA GLY A 133 -18.79 -21.32 -3.70
C GLY A 133 -18.46 -22.32 -4.80
N LEU A 134 -17.18 -22.66 -5.00
CA LEU A 134 -16.77 -23.71 -5.94
C LEU A 134 -17.32 -25.08 -5.54
N ARG A 135 -17.33 -25.39 -4.25
CA ARG A 135 -17.91 -26.62 -3.73
C ARG A 135 -19.43 -26.70 -3.95
N GLN A 136 -20.12 -25.56 -3.76
CA GLN A 136 -21.56 -25.48 -3.95
C GLN A 136 -21.98 -25.68 -5.43
N VAL A 137 -21.12 -25.31 -6.39
CA VAL A 137 -21.38 -25.62 -7.81
C VAL A 137 -20.88 -27.00 -8.23
N GLY A 138 -20.50 -27.83 -7.26
CA GLY A 138 -20.19 -29.25 -7.46
C GLY A 138 -18.71 -29.54 -7.74
N ILE A 139 -17.79 -28.64 -7.46
CA ILE A 139 -16.35 -28.88 -7.61
C ILE A 139 -15.75 -29.13 -6.22
N GLU A 140 -15.53 -30.40 -5.86
CA GLU A 140 -14.85 -30.75 -4.61
C GLU A 140 -13.37 -31.13 -4.81
N ARG A 141 -13.05 -31.61 -6.02
CA ARG A 141 -11.69 -32.00 -6.39
C ARG A 141 -11.36 -31.53 -7.79
N ILE A 142 -10.11 -31.14 -7.98
CA ILE A 142 -9.53 -30.74 -9.27
C ILE A 142 -8.52 -31.81 -9.65
N ALA A 143 -8.68 -32.45 -10.82
CA ALA A 143 -7.76 -33.45 -11.30
C ALA A 143 -6.51 -32.88 -11.97
N GLY A 144 -6.63 -31.70 -12.55
CA GLY A 144 -5.52 -30.93 -13.13
C GLY A 144 -4.95 -29.88 -12.18
N ASP A 145 -4.41 -28.84 -12.74
CA ASP A 145 -3.76 -27.75 -12.02
C ASP A 145 -4.73 -26.62 -11.64
N VAL A 146 -4.34 -25.81 -10.66
CA VAL A 146 -4.91 -24.50 -10.44
C VAL A 146 -4.03 -23.46 -11.15
N VAL A 147 -4.56 -22.85 -12.20
CA VAL A 147 -3.89 -21.84 -13.01
C VAL A 147 -4.31 -20.45 -12.52
N ILE A 148 -3.34 -19.61 -12.19
CA ILE A 148 -3.59 -18.23 -11.77
C ILE A 148 -3.40 -17.31 -12.97
N ASP A 149 -4.46 -16.60 -13.34
CA ASP A 149 -4.40 -15.49 -14.30
C ASP A 149 -4.35 -14.14 -13.55
N ASN A 150 -3.17 -13.57 -13.49
CA ASN A 150 -2.92 -12.25 -12.90
C ASN A 150 -2.52 -11.21 -13.95
N THR A 151 -2.84 -11.44 -15.22
CA THR A 151 -2.44 -10.59 -16.36
C THR A 151 -3.16 -9.24 -16.41
N LEU A 152 -4.12 -8.98 -15.51
CA LEU A 152 -4.79 -7.68 -15.41
C LEU A 152 -3.80 -6.54 -15.18
N PHE A 153 -2.74 -6.77 -14.42
CA PHE A 153 -1.68 -5.80 -14.19
C PHE A 153 -0.44 -6.17 -14.99
N ALA A 154 0.18 -5.16 -15.61
CA ALA A 154 1.50 -5.36 -16.19
C ALA A 154 2.51 -5.70 -15.09
N PRO A 155 3.46 -6.61 -15.32
CA PRO A 155 4.51 -6.91 -14.36
C PRO A 155 5.23 -5.62 -13.95
N GLN A 156 5.26 -5.34 -12.65
CA GLN A 156 6.04 -4.25 -12.08
C GLN A 156 7.37 -4.84 -11.63
N GLY A 157 8.47 -4.28 -12.09
CA GLY A 157 9.82 -4.66 -11.65
C GLY A 157 10.16 -4.12 -10.25
N ASP A 158 9.15 -3.91 -9.40
CA ASP A 158 9.31 -3.22 -8.14
C ASP A 158 9.96 -4.13 -7.08
N ASP A 159 10.84 -3.54 -6.30
CA ASP A 159 11.46 -4.18 -5.16
C ASP A 159 10.65 -3.88 -3.89
N ARG A 160 10.23 -4.92 -3.17
CA ARG A 160 9.55 -4.81 -1.88
C ARG A 160 10.38 -4.08 -0.82
N ALA A 161 11.70 -4.10 -0.94
CA ALA A 161 12.61 -3.45 0.00
C ALA A 161 12.82 -1.96 -0.31
N ALA A 162 12.47 -1.49 -1.49
CA ALA A 162 12.82 -0.15 -2.00
C ALA A 162 12.38 1.01 -1.10
N PHE A 163 11.27 0.86 -0.37
CA PHE A 163 10.74 1.92 0.47
C PHE A 163 11.52 2.11 1.79
N ASP A 164 11.75 1.03 2.53
CA ASP A 164 12.29 1.09 3.90
C ASP A 164 13.22 -0.07 4.27
N ASN A 165 13.67 -0.82 3.28
CA ASN A 165 14.49 -2.03 3.42
C ASN A 165 13.84 -3.10 4.32
N ARG A 166 12.50 -3.22 4.28
CA ARG A 166 11.70 -4.17 5.05
C ARG A 166 10.74 -4.94 4.16
N PRO A 167 11.21 -5.85 3.30
CA PRO A 167 10.41 -6.49 2.25
C PRO A 167 9.21 -7.30 2.78
N TYR A 168 9.27 -7.74 4.04
CA TYR A 168 8.22 -8.56 4.66
C TYR A 168 7.18 -7.76 5.47
N ARG A 169 7.20 -6.43 5.40
CA ARG A 169 6.12 -5.63 5.95
C ARG A 169 4.90 -5.72 5.06
N THR A 170 3.71 -5.87 5.66
CA THR A 170 2.45 -6.02 4.91
C THR A 170 2.16 -4.85 3.97
N TYR A 171 2.62 -3.64 4.30
CA TYR A 171 2.45 -2.47 3.45
C TYR A 171 3.43 -2.40 2.27
N ASN A 172 4.42 -3.31 2.21
CA ASN A 172 5.36 -3.46 1.09
C ASN A 172 4.98 -4.59 0.13
N VAL A 173 3.77 -5.16 0.29
CA VAL A 173 3.24 -6.11 -0.68
C VAL A 173 3.07 -5.43 -2.03
N LEU A 174 3.63 -6.04 -3.08
CA LEU A 174 3.48 -5.53 -4.43
C LEU A 174 2.05 -5.74 -4.94
N PRO A 175 1.53 -4.82 -5.75
CA PRO A 175 0.23 -4.99 -6.38
C PRO A 175 0.20 -6.25 -7.25
N ASP A 176 -0.87 -7.01 -7.16
CA ASP A 176 -1.12 -8.17 -8.00
C ASP A 176 -2.64 -8.28 -8.25
N ALA A 177 -3.02 -8.86 -9.37
CA ALA A 177 -4.44 -8.99 -9.72
C ALA A 177 -5.18 -9.99 -8.81
N LEU A 178 -4.47 -10.94 -8.20
CA LEU A 178 -5.01 -11.91 -7.25
C LEU A 178 -4.18 -11.96 -5.98
N ILE A 179 -4.50 -11.08 -5.04
CA ILE A 179 -3.90 -11.09 -3.70
C ILE A 179 -4.90 -11.67 -2.70
N VAL A 180 -4.47 -12.65 -1.91
CA VAL A 180 -5.27 -13.23 -0.84
C VAL A 180 -4.64 -12.87 0.51
N ASN A 181 -5.48 -12.41 1.44
CA ASN A 181 -5.11 -12.07 2.82
C ASN A 181 -3.89 -11.14 2.90
N PHE A 182 -3.81 -10.17 1.98
CA PHE A 182 -2.70 -9.21 1.88
C PHE A 182 -1.32 -9.87 1.75
N GLN A 183 -1.25 -11.10 1.24
CA GLN A 183 -0.05 -11.96 1.26
C GLN A 183 0.62 -12.01 2.65
N SER A 184 -0.17 -12.03 3.70
CA SER A 184 0.30 -11.96 5.07
C SER A 184 -0.16 -13.15 5.90
N VAL A 185 0.62 -13.46 6.92
CA VAL A 185 0.28 -14.45 7.97
C VAL A 185 0.41 -13.80 9.34
N ASN A 186 -0.45 -14.20 10.26
CA ASN A 186 -0.31 -13.84 11.66
C ASN A 186 0.51 -14.90 12.38
N VAL A 187 1.58 -14.48 13.05
CA VAL A 187 2.38 -15.35 13.90
C VAL A 187 2.03 -15.07 15.36
N THR A 188 1.46 -16.05 16.03
CA THR A 188 1.12 -15.98 17.45
C THR A 188 2.08 -16.85 18.24
N VAL A 189 2.76 -16.25 19.18
CA VAL A 189 3.71 -16.93 20.09
C VAL A 189 3.01 -17.18 21.42
N VAL A 190 2.91 -18.46 21.81
CA VAL A 190 2.19 -18.90 23.01
C VAL A 190 3.12 -19.69 23.91
N PRO A 191 3.37 -19.23 25.16
CA PRO A 191 4.14 -20.01 26.13
C PRO A 191 3.35 -21.24 26.58
N ASP A 192 4.03 -22.38 26.68
CA ASP A 192 3.51 -23.62 27.25
C ASP A 192 4.38 -23.97 28.47
N ALA A 193 3.98 -23.47 29.62
CA ALA A 193 4.74 -23.64 30.86
C ALA A 193 4.80 -25.11 31.30
N ALA A 194 3.79 -25.92 30.96
CA ALA A 194 3.77 -27.34 31.29
C ALA A 194 4.79 -28.14 30.46
N ALA A 195 4.95 -27.78 29.20
CA ALA A 195 5.92 -28.39 28.30
C ALA A 195 7.33 -27.76 28.43
N GLY A 196 7.46 -26.63 29.14
CA GLY A 196 8.72 -25.86 29.20
C GLY A 196 9.13 -25.28 27.85
N ALA A 197 8.17 -25.02 26.98
CA ALA A 197 8.39 -24.65 25.59
C ALA A 197 7.57 -23.42 25.17
N VAL A 198 7.88 -22.91 24.01
CA VAL A 198 7.07 -21.85 23.37
C VAL A 198 6.59 -22.38 22.03
N ARG A 199 5.31 -22.20 21.77
CA ARG A 199 4.71 -22.61 20.49
C ARG A 199 4.50 -21.40 19.60
N ALA A 200 4.95 -21.48 18.35
CA ALA A 200 4.60 -20.54 17.29
C ALA A 200 3.41 -21.10 16.50
N ARG A 201 2.35 -20.31 16.37
CA ARG A 201 1.17 -20.62 15.55
C ARG A 201 1.10 -19.62 14.40
N VAL A 202 0.84 -20.12 13.21
CA VAL A 202 0.71 -19.29 12.00
C VAL A 202 -0.71 -19.42 11.47
N ASN A 203 -1.31 -18.30 11.11
CA ASN A 203 -2.66 -18.27 10.55
C ASN A 203 -2.79 -17.16 9.47
N PRO A 204 -3.25 -17.46 8.23
CA PRO A 204 -3.39 -18.80 7.68
C PRO A 204 -2.03 -19.51 7.58
N TRP A 205 -2.02 -20.84 7.52
CA TRP A 205 -0.79 -21.62 7.32
C TRP A 205 -0.65 -21.97 5.84
N PRO A 206 0.23 -21.33 5.07
CA PRO A 206 0.51 -21.71 3.70
C PRO A 206 1.12 -23.11 3.64
N ALA A 207 0.66 -23.94 2.69
CA ALA A 207 1.11 -25.33 2.59
C ALA A 207 2.62 -25.48 2.35
N ASN A 208 3.23 -24.47 1.75
CA ASN A 208 4.66 -24.41 1.44
C ASN A 208 5.49 -23.65 2.50
N LEU A 209 4.90 -23.27 3.65
CA LEU A 209 5.60 -22.55 4.70
C LEU A 209 6.19 -23.51 5.73
N THR A 210 7.50 -23.45 5.93
CA THR A 210 8.20 -24.09 7.03
C THR A 210 8.38 -23.06 8.16
N VAL A 211 8.09 -23.47 9.41
CA VAL A 211 8.28 -22.62 10.58
C VAL A 211 9.40 -23.18 11.45
N GLU A 212 10.46 -22.40 11.60
CA GLU A 212 11.58 -22.69 12.51
C GLU A 212 11.39 -21.86 13.79
N ASN A 213 11.06 -22.54 14.88
CA ASN A 213 10.82 -21.90 16.17
C ASN A 213 11.93 -22.21 17.15
N SER A 214 12.72 -21.19 17.50
CA SER A 214 13.79 -21.25 18.48
C SER A 214 13.56 -20.32 19.69
N VAL A 215 12.30 -19.92 19.93
CA VAL A 215 11.95 -19.07 21.06
C VAL A 215 12.11 -19.84 22.37
N GLN A 216 12.84 -19.25 23.30
CA GLN A 216 13.08 -19.82 24.62
C GLN A 216 12.07 -19.29 25.63
N LEU A 217 11.59 -20.16 26.52
CA LEU A 217 10.71 -19.77 27.62
C LEU A 217 11.55 -19.16 28.76
N GLU A 218 11.29 -17.89 29.04
CA GLU A 218 11.93 -17.16 30.13
C GLU A 218 10.97 -17.00 31.32
N ARG A 219 11.45 -17.13 32.52
CA ARG A 219 10.68 -16.84 33.74
C ARG A 219 10.84 -15.37 34.11
N GLY A 220 9.76 -14.70 34.44
CA GLY A 220 9.83 -13.30 34.84
C GLY A 220 8.55 -12.52 34.51
N PRO A 221 8.51 -11.22 34.83
CA PRO A 221 7.38 -10.39 34.49
C PRO A 221 7.29 -10.21 32.96
N CYS A 222 6.09 -10.32 32.42
CA CYS A 222 5.83 -10.05 31.00
C CYS A 222 6.29 -8.64 30.62
N ARG A 223 7.15 -8.53 29.63
CA ARG A 223 7.52 -7.25 29.03
C ARG A 223 6.39 -6.83 28.09
N ARG A 224 6.09 -5.53 28.02
CA ARG A 224 5.08 -5.02 27.10
C ARG A 224 5.54 -5.23 25.64
N GLY A 225 4.65 -5.74 24.81
CA GLY A 225 4.89 -6.03 23.40
C GLY A 225 5.45 -7.44 23.15
N ALA A 226 5.98 -7.67 21.97
CA ALA A 226 6.56 -8.96 21.56
C ALA A 226 7.88 -9.30 22.27
N GLY A 227 8.28 -8.51 23.25
CA GLY A 227 9.26 -8.78 24.31
C GLY A 227 10.56 -9.47 23.90
N GLY A 228 11.14 -9.14 22.76
CA GLY A 228 12.37 -9.78 22.29
C GLY A 228 12.16 -10.94 21.32
N VAL A 229 10.89 -11.27 20.95
CA VAL A 229 10.64 -12.23 19.88
C VAL A 229 10.84 -11.53 18.52
N VAL A 230 11.68 -12.11 17.71
CA VAL A 230 11.96 -11.68 16.33
C VAL A 230 11.35 -12.69 15.37
N VAL A 231 10.59 -12.18 14.40
CA VAL A 231 10.05 -12.97 13.31
C VAL A 231 10.73 -12.48 12.02
N ALA A 232 11.34 -13.40 11.29
CA ALA A 232 12.05 -13.10 10.06
C ALA A 232 11.79 -14.17 9.01
N MET A 233 11.83 -13.76 7.75
CA MET A 233 11.95 -14.67 6.61
C MET A 233 13.35 -14.47 6.04
N PRO A 234 14.25 -15.46 6.14
CA PRO A 234 15.57 -15.37 5.56
C PRO A 234 15.49 -15.19 4.04
N GLU A 235 16.36 -14.36 3.50
CA GLU A 235 16.51 -14.22 2.06
C GLU A 235 17.18 -15.47 1.50
N GLY A 236 16.69 -15.98 0.36
CA GLY A 236 17.30 -17.09 -0.34
C GLY A 236 16.30 -17.96 -1.11
N PRO A 237 16.78 -18.97 -1.84
CA PRO A 237 15.92 -19.89 -2.61
C PRO A 237 14.95 -20.70 -1.72
N ALA A 238 15.18 -20.72 -0.41
CA ALA A 238 14.28 -21.28 0.60
C ALA A 238 13.25 -20.26 1.11
N GLY A 239 12.80 -19.30 0.29
CA GLY A 239 11.92 -18.18 0.63
C GLY A 239 10.60 -18.50 1.35
N ASN A 240 10.40 -19.74 1.76
CA ASN A 240 9.25 -20.24 2.50
C ASN A 240 9.57 -20.66 3.93
N VAL A 241 10.70 -20.23 4.49
CA VAL A 241 11.06 -20.49 5.87
C VAL A 241 10.76 -19.26 6.72
N LEU A 242 9.91 -19.42 7.73
CA LEU A 242 9.62 -18.42 8.75
C LEU A 242 10.41 -18.75 10.01
N SER A 243 11.38 -17.94 10.35
CA SER A 243 12.14 -18.07 11.60
C SER A 243 11.49 -17.25 12.70
N VAL A 244 11.25 -17.90 13.85
CA VAL A 244 10.73 -17.25 15.06
C VAL A 244 11.73 -17.52 16.17
N ALA A 245 12.40 -16.48 16.65
CA ALA A 245 13.50 -16.59 17.61
C ALA A 245 13.34 -15.54 18.73
N GLY A 246 14.05 -15.77 19.84
CA GLY A 246 14.07 -14.84 20.97
C GLY A 246 13.71 -15.47 22.30
N ARG A 247 13.20 -14.66 23.21
CA ARG A 247 12.83 -15.06 24.57
C ARG A 247 11.83 -14.09 25.20
#